data_26e9caba464caf489021e3358136b1e4
#
_entry.id   26e9caba464caf489021e3358136b1e4
#
_cell.length_a   1.000
_cell.length_b   1.000
_cell.length_c   1.000
_cell.angle_alpha   90.00
_cell.angle_beta   90.00
_cell.angle_gamma   90.00
#
_symmetry.space_group_name_H-M   'P 1'
#
loop_
_entity.id
_entity.type
_entity.pdbx_description
1 polymer ?
#
loop_
_entity_poly.entity_id
_entity_poly.type
_entity_poly.pdbx_seq_one_letter_code
_entity_poly.pdbx_strand_id
1 'polypeptide(L)'
;MTIPFSSIAVIGAGTMGSGIAGQIANAGHSVLLLDLPAEGDDPNAASSRAIERLLKSDPPSLMDKKRAELIECGNTRDDFDRLAQCDWIIEAVVERLDIKKELYKRLDSVIRPDCVVTSNTSTIPISLLVEDMPGSFRERFAITHYFNPVRYMRLLELVRGEETSPAIMEKLADYNDRFLGKGVVPCGDTPGFLGNRVGVYALQVGLDEAHRQNLTVEEADAIMGRPMGIPKTGVFGLYDLIGIDLMADVVDTLENILPQGDAFFAVGKDGPVAPLIASMIAEGYTGDKGKGGFYRLAGDGSENAINLGDGSTRPRTKTLPALAEAAAMLQASGDAVSYTHLRAHETSL
;
A
#
# COMPACT_ATOMS: atom_id res chain seq x y z
N MET A 1 -6.22 -17.69 -25.49
CA MET A 1 -5.33 -17.50 -24.31
C MET A 1 -5.97 -18.23 -23.15
N THR A 2 -5.25 -19.10 -22.49
CA THR A 2 -5.78 -19.79 -21.30
C THR A 2 -5.69 -18.81 -20.12
N ILE A 3 -6.79 -18.64 -19.38
CA ILE A 3 -6.82 -17.81 -18.16
C ILE A 3 -6.16 -18.62 -17.06
N PRO A 4 -5.10 -18.12 -16.39
CA PRO A 4 -4.38 -18.86 -15.37
C PRO A 4 -5.24 -19.24 -14.14
N PHE A 5 -6.15 -18.35 -13.74
CA PHE A 5 -7.07 -18.56 -12.62
C PHE A 5 -8.50 -18.25 -13.07
N SER A 6 -9.41 -19.20 -12.89
CA SER A 6 -10.82 -19.08 -13.29
C SER A 6 -11.77 -18.90 -12.10
N SER A 7 -11.37 -19.36 -10.92
CA SER A 7 -12.15 -19.27 -9.69
C SER A 7 -11.27 -18.68 -8.59
N ILE A 8 -11.59 -17.45 -8.19
CA ILE A 8 -10.76 -16.65 -7.28
C ILE A 8 -11.58 -16.27 -6.06
N ALA A 9 -10.98 -16.35 -4.88
CA ALA A 9 -11.56 -15.82 -3.66
C ALA A 9 -10.62 -14.83 -2.97
N VAL A 10 -11.21 -13.86 -2.28
CA VAL A 10 -10.51 -12.94 -1.38
C VAL A 10 -11.10 -13.10 0.02
N ILE A 11 -10.26 -13.29 1.02
CA ILE A 11 -10.66 -13.40 2.43
C ILE A 11 -10.19 -12.15 3.16
N GLY A 12 -11.14 -11.44 3.73
CA GLY A 12 -10.99 -10.11 4.34
C GLY A 12 -11.58 -9.04 3.42
N ALA A 13 -12.71 -8.44 3.80
CA ALA A 13 -13.41 -7.39 3.04
C ALA A 13 -13.05 -5.97 3.52
N GLY A 14 -11.87 -5.80 4.14
CA GLY A 14 -11.30 -4.51 4.48
C GLY A 14 -10.93 -3.69 3.24
N THR A 15 -10.22 -2.58 3.44
CA THR A 15 -9.79 -1.68 2.35
C THR A 15 -9.02 -2.41 1.26
N MET A 16 -8.04 -3.24 1.64
CA MET A 16 -7.21 -3.96 0.67
C MET A 16 -7.99 -5.08 -0.02
N GLY A 17 -8.64 -5.97 0.74
CA GLY A 17 -9.34 -7.10 0.14
C GLY A 17 -10.50 -6.69 -0.75
N SER A 18 -11.29 -5.68 -0.36
CA SER A 18 -12.33 -5.14 -1.25
C SER A 18 -11.73 -4.50 -2.51
N GLY A 19 -10.63 -3.77 -2.39
CA GLY A 19 -9.91 -3.19 -3.53
C GLY A 19 -9.38 -4.26 -4.49
N ILE A 20 -8.82 -5.36 -3.96
CA ILE A 20 -8.33 -6.50 -4.75
C ILE A 20 -9.49 -7.19 -5.48
N ALA A 21 -10.60 -7.47 -4.77
CA ALA A 21 -11.80 -8.03 -5.38
C ALA A 21 -12.36 -7.11 -6.48
N GLY A 22 -12.37 -5.80 -6.23
CA GLY A 22 -12.76 -4.79 -7.23
C GLY A 22 -11.86 -4.80 -8.47
N GLN A 23 -10.55 -4.98 -8.31
CA GLN A 23 -9.62 -5.07 -9.43
C GLN A 23 -9.80 -6.35 -10.25
N ILE A 24 -10.06 -7.48 -9.60
CA ILE A 24 -10.39 -8.75 -10.27
C ILE A 24 -11.69 -8.60 -11.06
N ALA A 25 -12.71 -8.00 -10.47
CA ALA A 25 -13.98 -7.70 -11.14
C ALA A 25 -13.80 -6.72 -12.32
N ASN A 26 -12.94 -5.70 -12.19
CA ASN A 26 -12.58 -4.79 -13.29
C ASN A 26 -11.98 -5.54 -14.49
N ALA A 27 -11.20 -6.59 -14.25
CA ALA A 27 -10.68 -7.46 -15.30
C ALA A 27 -11.76 -8.35 -15.97
N GLY A 28 -12.98 -8.37 -15.43
CA GLY A 28 -14.09 -9.17 -15.95
C GLY A 28 -14.19 -10.57 -15.36
N HIS A 29 -13.49 -10.85 -14.26
CA HIS A 29 -13.52 -12.14 -13.59
C HIS A 29 -14.42 -12.10 -12.36
N SER A 30 -15.16 -13.18 -12.14
CA SER A 30 -15.93 -13.38 -10.90
C SER A 30 -14.98 -13.62 -9.72
N VAL A 31 -15.34 -13.11 -8.56
CA VAL A 31 -14.57 -13.26 -7.32
C VAL A 31 -15.49 -13.43 -6.13
N LEU A 32 -15.17 -14.42 -5.28
CA LEU A 32 -15.85 -14.62 -3.99
C LEU A 32 -15.15 -13.76 -2.93
N LEU A 33 -15.88 -12.84 -2.30
CA LEU A 33 -15.37 -11.99 -1.22
C LEU A 33 -15.95 -12.43 0.11
N LEU A 34 -15.09 -12.97 0.98
CA LEU A 34 -15.45 -13.44 2.32
C LEU A 34 -14.91 -12.50 3.39
N ASP A 35 -15.69 -12.33 4.47
CA ASP A 35 -15.22 -11.73 5.71
C ASP A 35 -15.78 -12.51 6.92
N LEU A 36 -15.46 -12.09 8.12
CA LEU A 36 -16.07 -12.62 9.32
C LEU A 36 -17.59 -12.42 9.26
N PRO A 37 -18.38 -13.38 9.76
CA PRO A 37 -19.82 -13.20 9.85
C PRO A 37 -20.14 -11.99 10.72
N ALA A 38 -21.01 -11.09 10.23
CA ALA A 38 -21.48 -9.97 11.00
C ALA A 38 -22.52 -10.43 12.04
N GLU A 39 -22.65 -9.67 13.12
CA GLU A 39 -23.75 -9.83 14.07
C GLU A 39 -25.05 -9.27 13.48
N GLY A 40 -26.19 -9.89 13.80
CA GLY A 40 -27.53 -9.51 13.33
C GLY A 40 -28.07 -10.41 12.23
N ASP A 41 -29.07 -9.91 11.49
CA ASP A 41 -29.87 -10.71 10.55
C ASP A 41 -29.14 -11.03 9.23
N ASP A 42 -28.13 -10.23 8.84
CA ASP A 42 -27.33 -10.47 7.64
C ASP A 42 -25.88 -10.84 8.00
N PRO A 43 -25.52 -12.11 7.99
CA PRO A 43 -24.15 -12.55 8.26
C PRO A 43 -23.14 -12.06 7.22
N ASN A 44 -23.56 -11.69 6.01
CA ASN A 44 -22.71 -11.19 4.93
C ASN A 44 -22.55 -9.66 4.93
N ALA A 45 -23.09 -8.95 5.93
CA ALA A 45 -23.09 -7.49 5.96
C ALA A 45 -21.69 -6.87 5.88
N ALA A 46 -20.62 -7.56 6.30
CA ALA A 46 -19.25 -7.05 6.19
C ALA A 46 -18.80 -6.98 4.72
N SER A 47 -18.98 -8.06 3.96
CA SER A 47 -18.65 -8.13 2.52
C SER A 47 -19.61 -7.29 1.67
N SER A 48 -20.90 -7.25 1.99
CA SER A 48 -21.89 -6.40 1.31
C SER A 48 -21.57 -4.91 1.44
N ARG A 49 -21.25 -4.44 2.66
CA ARG A 49 -20.81 -3.05 2.89
C ARG A 49 -19.51 -2.71 2.17
N ALA A 50 -18.62 -3.69 1.97
CA ALA A 50 -17.40 -3.48 1.19
C ALA A 50 -17.72 -3.15 -0.27
N ILE A 51 -18.65 -3.85 -0.90
CA ILE A 51 -19.10 -3.53 -2.26
C ILE A 51 -19.76 -2.14 -2.31
N GLU A 52 -20.58 -1.79 -1.34
CA GLU A 52 -21.15 -0.45 -1.27
C GLU A 52 -20.08 0.66 -1.21
N ARG A 53 -19.01 0.43 -0.44
CA ARG A 53 -17.87 1.35 -0.41
C ARG A 53 -17.18 1.48 -1.76
N LEU A 54 -16.96 0.36 -2.48
CA LEU A 54 -16.39 0.38 -3.83
C LEU A 54 -17.24 1.19 -4.81
N LEU A 55 -18.57 1.07 -4.72
CA LEU A 55 -19.53 1.80 -5.59
C LEU A 55 -19.57 3.32 -5.32
N LYS A 56 -19.22 3.72 -4.08
CA LYS A 56 -19.27 5.12 -3.61
C LYS A 56 -17.88 5.77 -3.53
N SER A 57 -16.81 5.01 -3.80
CA SER A 57 -15.44 5.51 -3.64
C SER A 57 -15.12 6.67 -4.58
N ASP A 58 -14.35 7.62 -4.08
CA ASP A 58 -13.75 8.71 -4.84
C ASP A 58 -12.25 8.79 -4.49
N PRO A 59 -11.36 8.59 -5.45
CA PRO A 59 -11.61 8.22 -6.85
C PRO A 59 -12.26 6.83 -7.02
N PRO A 60 -12.99 6.59 -8.13
CA PRO A 60 -13.77 5.36 -8.32
C PRO A 60 -12.89 4.10 -8.31
N SER A 61 -13.20 3.13 -7.47
CA SER A 61 -12.47 1.83 -7.41
C SER A 61 -12.90 0.88 -8.53
N LEU A 62 -14.12 0.99 -9.02
CA LEU A 62 -14.64 0.21 -10.15
C LEU A 62 -14.56 1.01 -11.45
N MET A 63 -14.19 0.35 -12.54
CA MET A 63 -14.19 0.95 -13.89
C MET A 63 -15.61 1.22 -14.40
N ASP A 64 -16.52 0.30 -14.08
CA ASP A 64 -17.96 0.40 -14.33
C ASP A 64 -18.67 -0.16 -13.09
N LYS A 65 -19.73 0.50 -12.63
CA LYS A 65 -20.53 0.05 -11.47
C LYS A 65 -21.09 -1.36 -11.64
N LYS A 66 -21.38 -1.77 -12.88
CA LYS A 66 -21.82 -3.13 -13.19
C LYS A 66 -20.78 -4.21 -12.84
N ARG A 67 -19.51 -3.84 -12.73
CA ARG A 67 -18.46 -4.77 -12.29
C ARG A 67 -18.67 -5.28 -10.87
N ALA A 68 -19.42 -4.56 -10.04
CA ALA A 68 -19.81 -5.03 -8.71
C ALA A 68 -20.62 -6.35 -8.76
N GLU A 69 -21.35 -6.63 -9.84
CA GLU A 69 -22.12 -7.86 -10.02
C GLU A 69 -21.24 -9.12 -10.14
N LEU A 70 -19.94 -8.95 -10.43
CA LEU A 70 -18.95 -10.02 -10.46
C LEU A 70 -18.36 -10.34 -9.08
N ILE A 71 -18.70 -9.58 -8.05
CA ILE A 71 -18.23 -9.81 -6.69
C ILE A 71 -19.34 -10.48 -5.89
N GLU A 72 -19.15 -11.76 -5.59
CA GLU A 72 -20.08 -12.52 -4.76
C GLU A 72 -19.71 -12.32 -3.28
N CYS A 73 -20.69 -11.89 -2.48
CA CYS A 73 -20.53 -11.74 -1.03
C CYS A 73 -20.74 -13.06 -0.31
N GLY A 74 -19.97 -13.28 0.76
CA GLY A 74 -20.16 -14.39 1.68
C GLY A 74 -19.45 -14.13 3.00
N ASN A 75 -19.47 -15.11 3.89
CA ASN A 75 -18.78 -15.04 5.15
C ASN A 75 -18.00 -16.33 5.45
N THR A 76 -17.03 -16.22 6.37
CA THR A 76 -16.12 -17.35 6.69
C THR A 76 -16.75 -18.42 7.56
N ARG A 77 -17.98 -18.27 8.04
CA ARG A 77 -18.72 -19.32 8.78
C ARG A 77 -19.52 -20.20 7.82
N ASP A 78 -20.32 -19.57 6.93
CA ASP A 78 -21.34 -20.27 6.15
C ASP A 78 -20.86 -20.63 4.72
N ASP A 79 -19.88 -19.87 4.18
CA ASP A 79 -19.41 -19.99 2.79
C ASP A 79 -17.98 -20.53 2.66
N PHE A 80 -17.35 -20.93 3.76
CA PHE A 80 -15.94 -21.34 3.74
C PHE A 80 -15.68 -22.56 2.85
N ASP A 81 -16.62 -23.50 2.80
CA ASP A 81 -16.51 -24.72 1.99
C ASP A 81 -16.50 -24.43 0.48
N ARG A 82 -16.99 -23.26 0.06
CA ARG A 82 -16.92 -22.81 -1.34
C ARG A 82 -15.49 -22.61 -1.82
N LEU A 83 -14.54 -22.37 -0.90
CA LEU A 83 -13.11 -22.25 -1.20
C LEU A 83 -12.51 -23.51 -1.81
N ALA A 84 -13.13 -24.68 -1.60
CA ALA A 84 -12.77 -25.94 -2.26
C ALA A 84 -12.84 -25.87 -3.80
N GLN A 85 -13.55 -24.91 -4.36
CA GLN A 85 -13.68 -24.74 -5.82
C GLN A 85 -12.70 -23.72 -6.39
N CYS A 86 -11.92 -23.03 -5.53
CA CYS A 86 -11.05 -21.95 -5.96
C CYS A 86 -9.71 -22.44 -6.50
N ASP A 87 -9.22 -21.75 -7.52
CA ASP A 87 -7.87 -21.94 -8.09
C ASP A 87 -6.85 -21.03 -7.36
N TRP A 88 -7.32 -19.90 -6.84
CA TRP A 88 -6.50 -18.92 -6.16
C TRP A 88 -7.28 -18.26 -5.03
N ILE A 89 -6.67 -18.21 -3.86
CA ILE A 89 -7.20 -17.54 -2.67
C ILE A 89 -6.21 -16.48 -2.23
N ILE A 90 -6.70 -15.24 -2.08
CA ILE A 90 -5.94 -14.09 -1.63
C ILE A 90 -6.38 -13.75 -0.21
N GLU A 91 -5.48 -13.85 0.74
CA GLU A 91 -5.73 -13.46 2.12
C GLU A 91 -5.38 -11.98 2.32
N ALA A 92 -6.34 -11.22 2.84
CA ALA A 92 -6.22 -9.80 3.18
C ALA A 92 -6.90 -9.47 4.53
N VAL A 93 -6.75 -10.39 5.50
CA VAL A 93 -7.27 -10.21 6.87
C VAL A 93 -6.34 -9.30 7.69
N VAL A 94 -6.70 -9.05 8.96
CA VAL A 94 -5.89 -8.23 9.86
C VAL A 94 -4.44 -8.71 9.94
N GLU A 95 -3.51 -7.77 10.13
CA GLU A 95 -2.07 -8.03 10.13
C GLU A 95 -1.61 -8.62 11.48
N ARG A 96 -2.09 -9.84 11.77
CA ARG A 96 -1.81 -10.60 12.97
C ARG A 96 -1.40 -12.03 12.61
N LEU A 97 -0.20 -12.40 13.00
CA LEU A 97 0.40 -13.70 12.67
C LEU A 97 -0.43 -14.90 13.15
N ASP A 98 -0.93 -14.82 14.39
CA ASP A 98 -1.77 -15.86 15.01
C ASP A 98 -3.06 -16.11 14.22
N ILE A 99 -3.75 -15.05 13.81
CA ILE A 99 -4.99 -15.14 13.02
C ILE A 99 -4.72 -15.72 11.63
N LYS A 100 -3.62 -15.27 10.98
CA LYS A 100 -3.26 -15.77 9.65
C LYS A 100 -2.89 -17.27 9.70
N LYS A 101 -2.08 -17.69 10.66
CA LYS A 101 -1.72 -19.11 10.85
C LYS A 101 -2.94 -20.00 11.09
N GLU A 102 -3.91 -19.56 11.90
CA GLU A 102 -5.16 -20.29 12.11
C GLU A 102 -5.97 -20.40 10.81
N LEU A 103 -6.09 -19.30 10.08
CA LEU A 103 -6.77 -19.31 8.79
C LEU A 103 -6.11 -20.27 7.80
N TYR A 104 -4.78 -20.32 7.71
CA TYR A 104 -4.08 -21.21 6.78
C TYR A 104 -4.27 -22.68 7.14
N LYS A 105 -4.25 -23.04 8.43
CA LYS A 105 -4.58 -24.41 8.89
C LYS A 105 -5.99 -24.81 8.49
N ARG A 106 -6.94 -23.91 8.61
CA ARG A 106 -8.32 -24.13 8.18
C ARG A 106 -8.43 -24.23 6.65
N LEU A 107 -7.72 -23.39 5.90
CA LEU A 107 -7.68 -23.44 4.44
C LEU A 107 -7.14 -24.78 3.93
N ASP A 108 -6.02 -25.24 4.47
CA ASP A 108 -5.38 -26.49 4.04
C ASP A 108 -6.29 -27.72 4.16
N SER A 109 -7.24 -27.69 5.10
CA SER A 109 -8.22 -28.77 5.29
C SER A 109 -9.37 -28.77 4.27
N VAL A 110 -9.58 -27.66 3.52
CA VAL A 110 -10.73 -27.49 2.62
C VAL A 110 -10.32 -27.36 1.16
N ILE A 111 -9.22 -26.69 0.88
CA ILE A 111 -8.83 -26.33 -0.49
C ILE A 111 -8.19 -27.49 -1.25
N ARG A 112 -8.32 -27.45 -2.58
CA ARG A 112 -7.69 -28.43 -3.47
C ARG A 112 -6.16 -28.39 -3.38
N PRO A 113 -5.48 -29.52 -3.66
CA PRO A 113 -4.01 -29.56 -3.63
C PRO A 113 -3.33 -28.61 -4.63
N ASP A 114 -4.01 -28.21 -5.70
CA ASP A 114 -3.50 -27.32 -6.74
C ASP A 114 -3.94 -25.85 -6.56
N CYS A 115 -4.72 -25.55 -5.53
CA CYS A 115 -5.14 -24.19 -5.21
C CYS A 115 -3.96 -23.36 -4.70
N VAL A 116 -3.70 -22.22 -5.32
CA VAL A 116 -2.69 -21.26 -4.88
C VAL A 116 -3.23 -20.41 -3.75
N VAL A 117 -2.44 -20.16 -2.73
CA VAL A 117 -2.78 -19.25 -1.63
C VAL A 117 -1.77 -18.12 -1.59
N THR A 118 -2.24 -16.88 -1.53
CA THR A 118 -1.37 -15.72 -1.34
C THR A 118 -1.85 -14.83 -0.20
N SER A 119 -0.91 -14.21 0.50
CA SER A 119 -1.20 -13.17 1.50
C SER A 119 -0.93 -11.78 0.92
N ASN A 120 -1.71 -10.79 1.36
CA ASN A 120 -1.44 -9.38 1.07
C ASN A 120 -0.72 -8.69 2.25
N THR A 121 -0.08 -9.45 3.13
CA THR A 121 0.73 -8.88 4.22
C THR A 121 1.78 -7.91 3.69
N SER A 122 2.09 -6.89 4.45
CA SER A 122 3.13 -5.91 4.11
C SER A 122 4.42 -6.08 4.91
N THR A 123 4.38 -6.86 6.01
CA THR A 123 5.49 -6.91 6.97
C THR A 123 5.84 -8.31 7.46
N ILE A 124 4.88 -9.25 7.48
CA ILE A 124 5.12 -10.58 8.05
C ILE A 124 5.81 -11.48 7.01
N PRO A 125 7.03 -11.99 7.29
CA PRO A 125 7.73 -12.89 6.38
C PRO A 125 6.96 -14.19 6.11
N ILE A 126 7.11 -14.74 4.90
CA ILE A 126 6.51 -16.02 4.50
C ILE A 126 6.97 -17.12 5.45
N SER A 127 8.25 -17.14 5.82
CA SER A 127 8.81 -18.14 6.72
C SER A 127 8.06 -18.26 8.04
N LEU A 128 7.56 -17.15 8.60
CA LEU A 128 6.73 -17.14 9.81
C LEU A 128 5.28 -17.52 9.53
N LEU A 129 4.73 -17.06 8.39
CA LEU A 129 3.34 -17.30 8.04
C LEU A 129 3.03 -18.80 7.85
N VAL A 130 3.96 -19.52 7.22
CA VAL A 130 3.77 -20.94 6.84
C VAL A 130 4.63 -21.91 7.64
N GLU A 131 5.24 -21.46 8.75
CA GLU A 131 6.12 -22.26 9.60
C GLU A 131 5.50 -23.63 10.00
N ASP A 132 4.23 -23.61 10.40
CA ASP A 132 3.49 -24.80 10.86
C ASP A 132 2.77 -25.54 9.72
N MET A 133 2.93 -25.11 8.47
CA MET A 133 2.20 -25.68 7.33
C MET A 133 2.98 -26.82 6.67
N PRO A 134 2.28 -27.81 6.07
CA PRO A 134 2.95 -28.88 5.33
C PRO A 134 3.68 -28.35 4.08
N GLY A 135 4.70 -29.08 3.61
CA GLY A 135 5.48 -28.70 2.42
C GLY A 135 4.61 -28.46 1.19
N SER A 136 3.57 -29.30 0.98
CA SER A 136 2.61 -29.11 -0.11
C SER A 136 1.85 -27.77 -0.06
N PHE A 137 1.62 -27.22 1.12
CA PHE A 137 1.04 -25.89 1.27
C PHE A 137 2.10 -24.81 1.00
N ARG A 138 3.32 -24.96 1.53
CA ARG A 138 4.41 -24.01 1.37
C ARG A 138 4.84 -23.84 -0.09
N GLU A 139 4.83 -24.93 -0.87
CA GLU A 139 5.13 -24.90 -2.31
C GLU A 139 4.15 -24.05 -3.14
N ARG A 140 2.91 -23.89 -2.68
CA ARG A 140 1.83 -23.14 -3.36
C ARG A 140 1.45 -21.83 -2.66
N PHE A 141 2.28 -21.37 -1.73
CA PHE A 141 2.09 -20.12 -0.99
C PHE A 141 3.08 -19.06 -1.46
N ALA A 142 2.60 -17.82 -1.61
CA ALA A 142 3.39 -16.65 -1.94
C ALA A 142 2.78 -15.38 -1.30
N ILE A 143 3.43 -14.23 -1.41
CA ILE A 143 2.81 -12.94 -1.11
C ILE A 143 2.55 -12.19 -2.42
N THR A 144 1.33 -11.68 -2.56
CA THR A 144 0.94 -10.71 -3.57
C THR A 144 0.60 -9.41 -2.85
N HIS A 145 1.61 -8.54 -2.69
CA HIS A 145 1.46 -7.29 -1.96
C HIS A 145 1.00 -6.18 -2.89
N TYR A 146 -0.30 -5.87 -2.83
CA TYR A 146 -0.92 -4.75 -3.53
C TYR A 146 -0.82 -3.48 -2.71
N PHE A 147 -0.80 -2.34 -3.40
CA PHE A 147 -0.77 -1.01 -2.79
C PHE A 147 -2.12 -0.30 -2.90
N ASN A 148 -2.47 0.47 -1.89
CA ASN A 148 -3.71 1.25 -1.84
C ASN A 148 -3.54 2.62 -2.53
N PRO A 149 -4.49 3.07 -3.38
CA PRO A 149 -5.68 2.39 -3.87
C PRO A 149 -5.36 1.32 -4.95
N VAL A 150 -5.88 0.09 -4.77
CA VAL A 150 -5.49 -1.06 -5.60
C VAL A 150 -5.66 -0.81 -7.10
N ARG A 151 -6.72 -0.13 -7.52
CA ARG A 151 -6.97 0.18 -8.94
C ARG A 151 -5.88 1.06 -9.55
N TYR A 152 -5.41 2.07 -8.81
CA TYR A 152 -4.54 3.13 -9.33
C TYR A 152 -3.06 2.81 -9.15
N MET A 153 -2.71 2.10 -8.10
CA MET A 153 -1.34 1.67 -7.83
C MET A 153 -0.97 0.49 -8.72
N ARG A 154 -0.08 0.74 -9.69
CA ARG A 154 0.36 -0.30 -10.62
C ARG A 154 1.32 -1.31 -9.99
N LEU A 155 2.13 -0.87 -9.02
CA LEU A 155 3.08 -1.74 -8.35
C LEU A 155 2.38 -2.92 -7.67
N LEU A 156 2.88 -4.11 -7.95
CA LEU A 156 2.60 -5.33 -7.22
C LEU A 156 3.93 -5.99 -6.87
N GLU A 157 4.20 -6.17 -5.60
CA GLU A 157 5.32 -6.98 -5.16
C GLU A 157 4.90 -8.45 -5.08
N LEU A 158 5.62 -9.28 -5.79
CA LEU A 158 5.42 -10.72 -5.80
C LEU A 158 6.56 -11.38 -5.03
N VAL A 159 6.29 -11.78 -3.79
CA VAL A 159 7.30 -12.30 -2.88
C VAL A 159 7.29 -13.81 -2.88
N ARG A 160 8.47 -14.39 -3.08
CA ARG A 160 8.70 -15.83 -3.11
C ARG A 160 9.24 -16.32 -1.77
N GLY A 161 8.59 -17.32 -1.19
CA GLY A 161 9.15 -18.08 -0.08
C GLY A 161 10.22 -19.09 -0.56
N GLU A 162 10.96 -19.66 0.39
CA GLU A 162 12.03 -20.62 0.08
C GLU A 162 11.53 -21.83 -0.73
N GLU A 163 10.37 -22.37 -0.35
CA GLU A 163 9.77 -23.55 -0.98
C GLU A 163 8.75 -23.23 -2.09
N THR A 164 8.41 -21.95 -2.30
CA THR A 164 7.40 -21.59 -3.31
C THR A 164 7.83 -22.03 -4.71
N SER A 165 6.95 -22.79 -5.38
CA SER A 165 7.19 -23.31 -6.73
C SER A 165 7.39 -22.19 -7.75
N PRO A 166 8.45 -22.25 -8.58
CA PRO A 166 8.65 -21.28 -9.66
C PRO A 166 7.47 -21.18 -10.62
N ALA A 167 6.82 -22.30 -10.94
CA ALA A 167 5.66 -22.33 -11.83
C ALA A 167 4.46 -21.55 -11.27
N ILE A 168 4.28 -21.54 -9.95
CA ILE A 168 3.25 -20.73 -9.28
C ILE A 168 3.62 -19.24 -9.36
N MET A 169 4.88 -18.89 -9.16
CA MET A 169 5.33 -17.51 -9.30
C MET A 169 5.11 -16.96 -10.71
N GLU A 170 5.43 -17.76 -11.74
CA GLU A 170 5.16 -17.41 -13.14
C GLU A 170 3.66 -17.24 -13.41
N LYS A 171 2.84 -18.16 -12.90
CA LYS A 171 1.37 -18.11 -13.04
C LYS A 171 0.78 -16.86 -12.37
N LEU A 172 1.24 -16.51 -11.17
CA LEU A 172 0.83 -15.30 -10.45
C LEU A 172 1.29 -14.03 -11.19
N ALA A 173 2.54 -14.01 -11.67
CA ALA A 173 3.07 -12.89 -12.42
C ALA A 173 2.27 -12.65 -13.71
N ASP A 174 2.05 -13.71 -14.52
CA ASP A 174 1.29 -13.61 -15.78
C ASP A 174 -0.15 -13.10 -15.55
N TYR A 175 -0.85 -13.60 -14.52
CA TYR A 175 -2.19 -13.14 -14.24
C TYR A 175 -2.24 -11.68 -13.81
N ASN A 176 -1.37 -11.29 -12.88
CA ASN A 176 -1.35 -9.92 -12.35
C ASN A 176 -0.93 -8.89 -13.40
N ASP A 177 0.05 -9.21 -14.24
CA ASP A 177 0.50 -8.31 -15.32
C ASP A 177 -0.57 -8.20 -16.41
N ARG A 178 -0.97 -9.32 -17.00
CA ARG A 178 -1.78 -9.31 -18.23
C ARG A 178 -3.26 -9.09 -18.01
N PHE A 179 -3.83 -9.55 -16.89
CA PHE A 179 -5.26 -9.43 -16.61
C PHE A 179 -5.56 -8.29 -15.64
N LEU A 180 -4.74 -8.11 -14.60
CA LEU A 180 -4.95 -7.04 -13.63
C LEU A 180 -4.21 -5.73 -13.99
N GLY A 181 -3.32 -5.74 -14.99
CA GLY A 181 -2.58 -4.56 -15.44
C GLY A 181 -1.56 -4.05 -14.43
N LYS A 182 -1.03 -4.95 -13.58
CA LYS A 182 -0.03 -4.61 -12.56
C LYS A 182 1.38 -4.63 -13.14
N GLY A 183 2.24 -3.74 -12.65
CA GLY A 183 3.68 -3.85 -12.81
C GLY A 183 4.22 -4.79 -11.73
N VAL A 184 4.42 -6.04 -12.10
CA VAL A 184 4.84 -7.08 -11.14
C VAL A 184 6.34 -7.00 -10.91
N VAL A 185 6.74 -6.87 -9.64
CA VAL A 185 8.14 -6.83 -9.21
C VAL A 185 8.42 -8.05 -8.33
N PRO A 186 9.29 -8.98 -8.78
CA PRO A 186 9.72 -10.08 -7.95
C PRO A 186 10.55 -9.59 -6.76
N CYS A 187 10.18 -10.01 -5.55
CA CYS A 187 10.85 -9.64 -4.31
C CYS A 187 11.29 -10.88 -3.53
N GLY A 188 12.36 -10.73 -2.75
CA GLY A 188 12.73 -11.69 -1.72
C GLY A 188 11.85 -11.56 -0.49
N ASP A 189 11.79 -12.62 0.32
CA ASP A 189 11.11 -12.63 1.63
C ASP A 189 11.94 -11.87 2.67
N THR A 190 12.05 -10.55 2.47
CA THR A 190 12.76 -9.63 3.35
C THR A 190 11.80 -8.63 3.98
N PRO A 191 12.04 -8.20 5.22
CA PRO A 191 11.16 -7.26 5.91
C PRO A 191 10.91 -5.98 5.11
N GLY A 192 9.62 -5.62 4.95
CA GLY A 192 9.21 -4.43 4.18
C GLY A 192 9.36 -4.58 2.66
N PHE A 193 9.76 -5.75 2.17
CA PHE A 193 10.01 -6.10 0.76
C PHE A 193 10.87 -5.06 0.03
N LEU A 194 10.37 -4.48 -1.06
CA LEU A 194 11.09 -3.45 -1.83
C LEU A 194 10.44 -2.07 -1.66
N GLY A 195 9.13 -1.96 -1.88
CA GLY A 195 8.44 -0.68 -1.98
C GLY A 195 8.40 0.08 -0.66
N ASN A 196 8.01 -0.59 0.42
CA ASN A 196 8.01 0.03 1.74
C ASN A 196 9.44 0.35 2.19
N ARG A 197 10.39 -0.59 2.02
CA ARG A 197 11.76 -0.38 2.46
C ARG A 197 12.43 0.78 1.74
N VAL A 198 12.36 0.84 0.42
CA VAL A 198 12.95 1.94 -0.38
C VAL A 198 12.16 3.23 -0.21
N GLY A 199 10.82 3.14 -0.23
CA GLY A 199 9.95 4.31 -0.12
C GLY A 199 10.07 5.01 1.23
N VAL A 200 9.98 4.25 2.34
CA VAL A 200 10.11 4.82 3.68
C VAL A 200 11.51 5.37 3.92
N TYR A 201 12.56 4.66 3.46
CA TYR A 201 13.92 5.18 3.51
C TYR A 201 14.05 6.53 2.80
N ALA A 202 13.55 6.63 1.56
CA ALA A 202 13.61 7.86 0.79
C ALA A 202 12.82 9.01 1.44
N LEU A 203 11.67 8.69 2.06
CA LEU A 203 10.88 9.69 2.80
C LEU A 203 11.63 10.17 4.06
N GLN A 204 12.26 9.28 4.82
CA GLN A 204 13.06 9.66 5.99
C GLN A 204 14.27 10.53 5.61
N VAL A 205 15.00 10.15 4.55
CA VAL A 205 16.07 11.00 3.99
C VAL A 205 15.53 12.37 3.63
N GLY A 206 14.34 12.43 3.02
CA GLY A 206 13.70 13.69 2.64
C GLY A 206 13.37 14.58 3.83
N LEU A 207 12.84 14.02 4.92
CA LEU A 207 12.58 14.75 6.16
C LEU A 207 13.88 15.33 6.75
N ASP A 208 14.91 14.49 6.87
CA ASP A 208 16.19 14.87 7.46
C ASP A 208 16.92 15.93 6.65
N GLU A 209 16.92 15.80 5.32
CA GLU A 209 17.56 16.79 4.45
C GLU A 209 16.79 18.11 4.45
N ALA A 210 15.46 18.09 4.46
CA ALA A 210 14.68 19.32 4.58
C ALA A 210 15.02 20.09 5.86
N HIS A 211 15.10 19.38 7.00
CA HIS A 211 15.52 19.97 8.26
C HIS A 211 16.96 20.50 8.22
N ARG A 212 17.91 19.70 7.70
CA ARG A 212 19.34 20.05 7.64
C ARG A 212 19.61 21.25 6.74
N GLN A 213 18.86 21.38 5.65
CA GLN A 213 18.97 22.49 4.70
C GLN A 213 18.11 23.71 5.09
N ASN A 214 17.42 23.67 6.23
CA ASN A 214 16.47 24.70 6.69
C ASN A 214 15.39 25.03 5.64
N LEU A 215 14.94 24.04 4.90
CA LEU A 215 13.82 24.21 3.96
C LEU A 215 12.50 24.28 4.73
N THR A 216 11.58 25.04 4.19
CA THR A 216 10.17 24.94 4.58
C THR A 216 9.56 23.65 4.06
N VAL A 217 8.48 23.16 4.69
CA VAL A 217 7.79 21.96 4.24
C VAL A 217 7.29 22.07 2.80
N GLU A 218 6.88 23.29 2.38
CA GLU A 218 6.43 23.57 1.02
C GLU A 218 7.56 23.53 -0.01
N GLU A 219 8.74 24.05 0.33
CA GLU A 219 9.92 23.99 -0.54
C GLU A 219 10.38 22.55 -0.70
N ALA A 220 10.43 21.80 0.39
CA ALA A 220 10.78 20.39 0.36
C ALA A 220 9.80 19.58 -0.48
N ASP A 221 8.50 19.77 -0.31
CA ASP A 221 7.48 19.05 -1.09
C ASP A 221 7.51 19.43 -2.58
N ALA A 222 7.81 20.69 -2.89
CA ALA A 222 7.93 21.12 -4.28
C ALA A 222 9.16 20.53 -4.98
N ILE A 223 10.28 20.34 -4.27
CA ILE A 223 11.51 19.73 -4.79
C ILE A 223 11.34 18.21 -4.85
N MET A 224 10.94 17.60 -3.73
CA MET A 224 10.86 16.15 -3.54
C MET A 224 9.47 15.58 -3.90
N GLY A 225 8.74 16.23 -4.78
CA GLY A 225 7.50 15.77 -5.36
C GLY A 225 7.69 15.27 -6.79
N ARG A 226 6.86 15.75 -7.70
CA ARG A 226 6.89 15.37 -9.12
C ARG A 226 8.28 15.44 -9.78
N PRO A 227 9.14 16.43 -9.49
CA PRO A 227 10.46 16.49 -10.13
C PRO A 227 11.33 15.27 -9.83
N MET A 228 11.14 14.62 -8.67
CA MET A 228 11.89 13.43 -8.27
C MET A 228 11.10 12.12 -8.49
N GLY A 229 9.97 12.16 -9.20
CA GLY A 229 9.14 10.96 -9.42
C GLY A 229 8.31 10.55 -8.19
N ILE A 230 8.27 11.37 -7.15
CA ILE A 230 7.40 11.20 -5.97
C ILE A 230 6.02 11.80 -6.27
N PRO A 231 4.93 11.32 -5.64
CA PRO A 231 3.60 11.91 -5.81
C PRO A 231 3.60 13.43 -5.62
N LYS A 232 2.65 14.12 -6.24
CA LYS A 232 2.51 15.59 -6.17
C LYS A 232 2.38 16.14 -4.73
N THR A 233 2.09 15.29 -3.79
CA THR A 233 2.03 15.62 -2.36
C THR A 233 3.40 16.01 -1.80
N GLY A 234 4.49 15.56 -2.43
CA GLY A 234 5.82 15.64 -1.84
C GLY A 234 5.97 14.68 -0.67
N VAL A 235 6.94 14.93 0.19
CA VAL A 235 7.27 14.09 1.36
C VAL A 235 6.32 14.39 2.52
N PHE A 236 6.20 15.65 2.91
CA PHE A 236 5.42 16.07 4.07
C PHE A 236 3.91 15.91 3.84
N GLY A 237 3.42 16.30 2.68
CA GLY A 237 2.02 16.08 2.32
C GLY A 237 1.70 14.59 2.15
N LEU A 238 2.67 13.74 1.82
CA LEU A 238 2.47 12.29 1.79
C LEU A 238 2.37 11.70 3.20
N TYR A 239 3.16 12.20 4.16
CA TYR A 239 3.02 11.84 5.57
C TYR A 239 1.64 12.21 6.11
N ASP A 240 1.14 13.40 5.78
CA ASP A 240 -0.20 13.85 6.19
C ASP A 240 -1.31 12.96 5.60
N LEU A 241 -1.16 12.59 4.33
CA LEU A 241 -2.13 11.74 3.62
C LEU A 241 -2.16 10.30 4.17
N ILE A 242 -1.00 9.69 4.42
CA ILE A 242 -0.90 8.33 4.95
C ILE A 242 -1.31 8.28 6.42
N GLY A 243 -0.92 9.28 7.17
CA GLY A 243 -1.02 9.40 8.60
C GLY A 243 0.34 9.31 9.28
N ILE A 244 0.68 10.36 10.01
CA ILE A 244 1.99 10.52 10.67
C ILE A 244 2.24 9.40 11.70
N ASP A 245 1.21 9.03 12.45
CA ASP A 245 1.24 7.91 13.40
C ASP A 245 1.49 6.56 12.70
N LEU A 246 0.81 6.30 11.59
CA LEU A 246 1.03 5.07 10.82
C LEU A 246 2.44 5.03 10.24
N MET A 247 2.97 6.15 9.78
CA MET A 247 4.35 6.23 9.28
C MET A 247 5.37 5.99 10.39
N ALA A 248 5.13 6.50 11.60
CA ALA A 248 5.96 6.23 12.76
C ALA A 248 5.97 4.73 13.12
N ASP A 249 4.79 4.09 13.13
CA ASP A 249 4.66 2.65 13.35
C ASP A 249 5.42 1.82 12.30
N VAL A 250 5.38 2.25 11.03
CA VAL A 250 6.13 1.58 9.95
C VAL A 250 7.64 1.73 10.15
N VAL A 251 8.12 2.92 10.53
CA VAL A 251 9.53 3.16 10.85
C VAL A 251 9.98 2.28 12.01
N ASP A 252 9.23 2.27 13.11
CA ASP A 252 9.52 1.43 14.28
C ASP A 252 9.53 -0.06 13.92
N THR A 253 8.57 -0.50 13.10
CA THR A 253 8.51 -1.88 12.63
C THR A 253 9.76 -2.24 11.83
N LEU A 254 10.16 -1.41 10.86
CA LEU A 254 11.33 -1.66 10.03
C LEU A 254 12.60 -1.71 10.88
N GLU A 255 12.79 -0.80 11.86
CA GLU A 255 13.95 -0.83 12.76
C GLU A 255 14.02 -2.09 13.61
N ASN A 256 12.88 -2.64 14.02
CA ASN A 256 12.84 -3.85 14.83
C ASN A 256 13.12 -5.13 14.04
N ILE A 257 12.91 -5.15 12.72
CA ILE A 257 12.99 -6.37 11.90
C ILE A 257 14.14 -6.34 10.88
N LEU A 258 14.71 -5.17 10.56
CA LEU A 258 15.83 -5.07 9.64
C LEU A 258 17.15 -5.58 10.29
N PRO A 259 18.06 -6.18 9.50
CA PRO A 259 19.33 -6.66 10.02
C PRO A 259 20.19 -5.49 10.48
N GLN A 260 20.98 -5.74 11.54
CA GLN A 260 21.95 -4.77 12.06
C GLN A 260 22.89 -4.28 10.95
N GLY A 261 23.11 -2.95 10.89
CA GLY A 261 23.94 -2.33 9.86
C GLY A 261 23.20 -1.99 8.56
N ASP A 262 21.87 -2.17 8.50
CA ASP A 262 21.07 -1.67 7.39
C ASP A 262 21.16 -0.13 7.34
N ALA A 263 21.22 0.42 6.12
CA ALA A 263 21.30 1.87 5.91
C ALA A 263 20.09 2.63 6.51
N PHE A 264 18.98 1.94 6.72
CA PHE A 264 17.77 2.51 7.32
C PHE A 264 18.00 3.09 8.72
N PHE A 265 18.90 2.47 9.51
CA PHE A 265 19.22 2.96 10.86
C PHE A 265 19.90 4.33 10.89
N ALA A 266 20.43 4.81 9.75
CA ALA A 266 21.02 6.15 9.67
C ALA A 266 19.96 7.28 9.54
N VAL A 267 18.71 6.94 9.22
CA VAL A 267 17.64 7.91 8.91
C VAL A 267 16.31 7.58 9.63
N GLY A 268 16.31 6.59 10.50
CA GLY A 268 15.11 6.14 11.20
C GLY A 268 14.69 7.08 12.34
N LYS A 269 14.20 6.48 13.43
CA LYS A 269 13.63 7.23 14.59
C LYS A 269 14.60 8.16 15.32
N ASP A 270 15.89 8.04 15.08
CA ASP A 270 16.91 8.93 15.64
C ASP A 270 17.19 10.17 14.76
N GLY A 271 16.44 10.33 13.66
CA GLY A 271 16.53 11.49 12.78
C GLY A 271 16.13 12.81 13.47
N PRO A 272 16.60 13.96 12.96
CA PRO A 272 16.38 15.28 13.60
C PRO A 272 14.91 15.72 13.67
N VAL A 273 14.05 15.15 12.82
CA VAL A 273 12.60 15.45 12.78
C VAL A 273 11.79 14.49 13.67
N ALA A 274 12.36 13.39 14.14
CA ALA A 274 11.64 12.39 14.92
C ALA A 274 11.05 12.93 16.25
N PRO A 275 11.73 13.79 17.03
CA PRO A 275 11.11 14.40 18.21
C PRO A 275 9.88 15.25 17.90
N LEU A 276 9.90 15.98 16.78
CA LEU A 276 8.77 16.77 16.31
C LEU A 276 7.59 15.87 15.93
N ILE A 277 7.83 14.78 15.20
CA ILE A 277 6.82 13.78 14.85
C ILE A 277 6.18 13.20 16.11
N ALA A 278 6.97 12.82 17.10
CA ALA A 278 6.47 12.28 18.37
C ALA A 278 5.58 13.27 19.11
N SER A 279 5.97 14.55 19.17
CA SER A 279 5.16 15.63 19.77
C SER A 279 3.84 15.82 19.01
N MET A 280 3.90 15.85 17.68
CA MET A 280 2.70 15.98 16.84
C MET A 280 1.69 14.86 17.10
N ILE A 281 2.15 13.62 17.16
CA ILE A 281 1.31 12.45 17.44
C ILE A 281 0.68 12.56 18.84
N ALA A 282 1.46 12.92 19.86
CA ALA A 282 0.98 13.08 21.24
C ALA A 282 -0.11 14.16 21.36
N GLU A 283 -0.06 15.21 20.55
CA GLU A 283 -1.04 16.29 20.50
C GLU A 283 -2.26 15.98 19.60
N GLY A 284 -2.22 14.84 18.87
CA GLY A 284 -3.28 14.41 17.97
C GLY A 284 -3.20 15.00 16.56
N TYR A 285 -2.03 15.53 16.17
CA TYR A 285 -1.73 15.96 14.80
C TYR A 285 -1.17 14.76 14.02
N THR A 286 -2.08 13.92 13.53
CA THR A 286 -1.76 12.66 12.85
C THR A 286 -1.97 12.72 11.34
N GLY A 287 -2.01 13.89 10.74
CA GLY A 287 -2.26 14.11 9.32
C GLY A 287 -3.74 14.37 9.01
N ASP A 288 -4.13 14.13 7.76
CA ASP A 288 -5.47 14.43 7.23
C ASP A 288 -6.61 13.73 8.00
N LYS A 289 -6.33 12.59 8.61
CA LYS A 289 -7.30 11.85 9.44
C LYS A 289 -7.47 12.40 10.85
N GLY A 290 -6.55 13.27 11.29
CA GLY A 290 -6.53 13.86 12.63
C GLY A 290 -6.83 15.36 12.62
N LYS A 291 -6.13 16.12 13.50
CA LYS A 291 -6.24 17.58 13.59
C LYS A 291 -5.46 18.33 12.51
N GLY A 292 -4.95 17.63 11.47
CA GLY A 292 -3.94 18.09 10.53
C GLY A 292 -2.58 17.46 10.85
N GLY A 293 -1.56 17.83 10.11
CA GLY A 293 -0.21 17.32 10.25
C GLY A 293 0.84 18.40 10.05
N PHE A 294 1.74 18.21 9.09
CA PHE A 294 2.68 19.23 8.65
C PHE A 294 1.96 20.42 8.00
N TYR A 295 0.81 20.12 7.36
CA TYR A 295 -0.15 21.11 6.91
C TYR A 295 -1.41 21.07 7.80
N ARG A 296 -1.95 22.25 8.12
CA ARG A 296 -3.07 22.39 9.08
C ARG A 296 -4.06 23.42 8.57
N LEU A 297 -5.35 23.21 8.87
CA LEU A 297 -6.36 24.24 8.73
C LEU A 297 -6.54 24.96 10.07
N ALA A 298 -6.48 26.29 10.04
CA ALA A 298 -6.84 27.11 11.19
C ALA A 298 -8.37 27.16 11.35
N GLY A 299 -8.85 27.61 12.52
CA GLY A 299 -10.28 27.72 12.80
C GLY A 299 -11.05 28.67 11.88
N ASP A 300 -10.36 29.58 11.19
CA ASP A 300 -10.90 30.50 10.19
C ASP A 300 -10.84 29.93 8.76
N GLY A 301 -10.37 28.68 8.61
CA GLY A 301 -10.22 28.01 7.30
C GLY A 301 -8.93 28.38 6.55
N SER A 302 -8.04 29.18 7.13
CA SER A 302 -6.75 29.46 6.51
C SER A 302 -5.81 28.25 6.59
N GLU A 303 -5.00 28.06 5.53
CA GLU A 303 -4.02 26.99 5.48
C GLU A 303 -2.71 27.42 6.17
N ASN A 304 -2.27 26.61 7.10
CA ASN A 304 -1.02 26.78 7.82
C ASN A 304 -0.07 25.62 7.52
N ALA A 305 1.21 25.84 7.77
CA ALA A 305 2.27 24.85 7.76
C ALA A 305 3.14 25.00 9.02
N ILE A 306 3.86 23.96 9.40
CA ILE A 306 4.74 24.01 10.54
C ILE A 306 6.18 24.36 10.16
N ASN A 307 6.92 24.92 11.10
CA ASN A 307 8.36 25.04 11.03
C ASN A 307 9.01 23.76 11.56
N LEU A 308 9.93 23.18 10.79
CA LEU A 308 10.60 21.94 11.17
C LEU A 308 11.53 22.06 12.37
N GLY A 309 12.04 23.28 12.62
CA GLY A 309 13.00 23.53 13.70
C GLY A 309 12.37 23.61 15.10
N ASP A 310 11.16 24.16 15.21
CA ASP A 310 10.52 24.45 16.50
C ASP A 310 9.05 23.98 16.61
N GLY A 311 8.50 23.42 15.54
CA GLY A 311 7.12 22.97 15.48
C GLY A 311 6.07 24.09 15.48
N SER A 312 6.47 25.35 15.44
CA SER A 312 5.56 26.48 15.43
C SER A 312 4.75 26.53 14.12
N THR A 313 3.53 27.02 14.21
CA THR A 313 2.62 27.14 13.06
C THR A 313 2.78 28.51 12.40
N ARG A 314 2.83 28.54 11.06
CA ARG A 314 2.87 29.74 10.22
C ARG A 314 1.91 29.62 9.04
N PRO A 315 1.51 30.77 8.43
CA PRO A 315 0.74 30.71 7.19
C PRO A 315 1.47 29.89 6.10
N ARG A 316 0.72 29.05 5.39
CA ARG A 316 1.25 28.24 4.28
C ARG A 316 1.66 29.14 3.12
N THR A 317 2.87 28.94 2.62
CA THR A 317 3.39 29.63 1.44
C THR A 317 2.92 28.91 0.17
N LYS A 318 2.04 29.53 -0.63
CA LYS A 318 1.51 28.95 -1.87
C LYS A 318 2.39 29.19 -3.09
N THR A 319 3.22 30.21 -3.06
CA THR A 319 4.10 30.61 -4.16
C THR A 319 5.55 30.51 -3.71
N LEU A 320 6.36 29.77 -4.46
CA LEU A 320 7.78 29.58 -4.20
C LEU A 320 8.57 30.27 -5.34
N PRO A 321 8.92 31.57 -5.21
CA PRO A 321 9.50 32.36 -6.29
C PRO A 321 10.76 31.73 -6.89
N ALA A 322 11.66 31.22 -6.05
CA ALA A 322 12.90 30.60 -6.51
C ALA A 322 12.67 29.35 -7.37
N LEU A 323 11.68 28.53 -7.04
CA LEU A 323 11.32 27.35 -7.84
C LEU A 323 10.58 27.74 -9.12
N ALA A 324 9.73 28.78 -9.08
CA ALA A 324 9.07 29.32 -10.26
C ALA A 324 10.10 29.91 -11.24
N GLU A 325 11.12 30.60 -10.74
CA GLU A 325 12.22 31.15 -11.54
C GLU A 325 13.07 30.02 -12.16
N ALA A 326 13.44 29.01 -11.38
CA ALA A 326 14.17 27.83 -11.89
C ALA A 326 13.36 27.07 -12.95
N ALA A 327 12.06 26.89 -12.77
CA ALA A 327 11.18 26.26 -13.76
C ALA A 327 11.07 27.11 -15.04
N ALA A 328 10.97 28.44 -14.91
CA ALA A 328 10.94 29.37 -16.05
C ALA A 328 12.27 29.37 -16.81
N MET A 329 13.41 29.31 -16.12
CA MET A 329 14.73 29.18 -16.74
C MET A 329 14.88 27.86 -17.50
N LEU A 330 14.42 26.75 -16.94
CA LEU A 330 14.44 25.45 -17.62
C LEU A 330 13.53 25.44 -18.86
N GLN A 331 12.37 26.07 -18.80
CA GLN A 331 11.49 26.23 -19.96
C GLN A 331 12.10 27.13 -21.04
N ALA A 332 12.78 28.22 -20.64
CA ALA A 332 13.39 29.17 -21.56
C ALA A 332 14.69 28.64 -22.19
N SER A 333 15.40 27.72 -21.55
CA SER A 333 16.66 27.16 -22.05
C SER A 333 16.48 26.37 -23.34
N GLY A 334 15.25 25.92 -23.64
CA GLY A 334 14.96 25.10 -24.84
C GLY A 334 15.75 23.80 -24.88
N ASP A 335 16.40 23.42 -23.80
CA ASP A 335 17.18 22.20 -23.71
C ASP A 335 16.26 20.98 -23.71
N ALA A 336 16.07 20.43 -24.91
CA ALA A 336 15.22 19.27 -25.18
C ALA A 336 15.61 18.05 -24.32
N VAL A 337 16.86 17.96 -23.86
CA VAL A 337 17.35 16.83 -23.05
C VAL A 337 16.86 16.96 -21.61
N SER A 338 17.00 18.14 -21.01
CA SER A 338 16.48 18.42 -19.66
C SER A 338 14.95 18.32 -19.61
N TYR A 339 14.26 18.82 -20.64
CA TYR A 339 12.81 18.74 -20.78
C TYR A 339 12.32 17.29 -20.99
N THR A 340 13.05 16.50 -21.77
CA THR A 340 12.71 15.08 -22.03
C THR A 340 12.95 14.22 -20.79
N HIS A 341 13.98 14.52 -19.99
CA HIS A 341 14.22 13.84 -18.72
C HIS A 341 13.11 14.12 -17.70
N LEU A 342 12.70 15.37 -17.57
CA LEU A 342 11.59 15.75 -16.70
C LEU A 342 10.26 15.12 -17.15
N ARG A 343 9.95 15.11 -18.45
CA ARG A 343 8.73 14.49 -18.99
C ARG A 343 8.76 12.96 -19.02
N ALA A 344 9.90 12.32 -19.17
CA ALA A 344 10.00 10.86 -19.10
C ALA A 344 9.57 10.34 -17.71
N HIS A 345 9.80 11.12 -16.66
CA HIS A 345 9.27 10.83 -15.33
C HIS A 345 7.76 11.13 -15.18
N GLU A 346 7.19 12.04 -15.98
CA GLU A 346 5.72 12.31 -15.97
C GLU A 346 4.91 11.25 -16.72
N THR A 347 5.50 10.55 -17.69
CA THR A 347 4.80 9.54 -18.52
C THR A 347 4.99 8.11 -18.03
N SER A 348 5.80 7.90 -16.98
CA SER A 348 6.09 6.57 -16.39
C SER A 348 5.27 6.29 -15.12
N LEU A 349 4.28 7.13 -14.81
CA LEU A 349 3.39 6.97 -13.65
C LEU A 349 1.95 6.77 -14.12
#